data_2525db52cc8ea2d17aa7e57760e3c4d3
#
_entry.id   2525db52cc8ea2d17aa7e57760e3c4d3
#
_cell.length_a   1.000
_cell.length_b   1.000
_cell.length_c   1.000
_cell.angle_alpha   90.00
_cell.angle_beta   90.00
_cell.angle_gamma   90.00
#
_symmetry.space_group_name_H-M   'P 1'
#
loop_
_entity.id
_entity.type
_entity.pdbx_description
1 polymer ?
#
loop_
_entity_poly.entity_id
_entity_poly.type
_entity_poly.pdbx_seq_one_letter_code
_entity_poly.pdbx_strand_id
1 'polypeptide(L)'
;YLFELNHLASDVYNHSLRVSILAGVIAKWLAMPPETIPDLILAGFLHDIGKSKFDTRLIEKRIDTLKGADLEAYMQHTMDGNHILSESGSFSDGIKLAAMQHHERLDGSGFPFNSQGSDIHEYARIIMVADIYDNITTEREGCVKKTPFDALNQIAQDMYTKLDPRICVPFLTHSREAFLGSSVILSNGLKGTIVHYPEGLNSQPMVRISQDVVVNLDEQKNITIVEYNPA
;
A
#
# COMPACT_ATOMS: atom_id res chain seq x y z
N TYR A 1 0.39 7.36 -12.84
CA TYR A 1 -0.21 7.83 -11.57
C TYR A 1 0.51 7.28 -10.33
N LEU A 2 0.79 5.97 -10.24
CA LEU A 2 1.48 5.38 -9.08
C LEU A 2 2.85 5.99 -8.82
N PHE A 3 3.57 6.40 -9.85
CA PHE A 3 4.90 7.01 -9.74
C PHE A 3 4.86 8.47 -9.31
N GLU A 4 3.88 9.22 -9.79
CA GLU A 4 3.73 10.65 -9.47
C GLU A 4 3.35 10.87 -8.00
N LEU A 5 2.60 9.93 -7.40
CA LEU A 5 2.18 10.01 -6.00
C LEU A 5 3.36 10.06 -5.00
N ASN A 6 4.50 9.46 -5.34
CA ASN A 6 5.68 9.44 -4.48
C ASN A 6 6.40 10.80 -4.36
N HIS A 7 6.03 11.79 -5.17
CA HIS A 7 6.61 13.13 -5.11
C HIS A 7 5.84 14.11 -4.20
N LEU A 8 4.67 13.70 -3.69
CA LEU A 8 3.90 14.52 -2.75
C LEU A 8 4.49 14.44 -1.35
N ALA A 9 4.39 15.55 -0.60
CA ALA A 9 4.87 15.61 0.78
C ALA A 9 4.20 14.57 1.69
N SER A 10 4.97 14.05 2.64
CA SER A 10 4.51 13.01 3.55
C SER A 10 3.83 13.63 4.77
N ASP A 11 2.56 13.96 4.65
CA ASP A 11 1.69 14.28 5.78
C ASP A 11 0.42 13.40 5.71
N VAL A 12 -0.42 13.44 6.72
CA VAL A 12 -1.64 12.63 6.81
C VAL A 12 -2.59 12.94 5.65
N TYR A 13 -2.69 14.19 5.23
CA TYR A 13 -3.56 14.59 4.13
C TYR A 13 -3.09 14.01 2.79
N ASN A 14 -1.81 14.19 2.47
CA ASN A 14 -1.23 13.66 1.23
C ASN A 14 -1.22 12.13 1.21
N HIS A 15 -0.96 11.48 2.35
CA HIS A 15 -1.12 10.05 2.51
C HIS A 15 -2.55 9.60 2.16
N SER A 16 -3.55 10.21 2.79
CA SER A 16 -4.96 9.90 2.55
C SER A 16 -5.35 10.11 1.07
N LEU A 17 -4.84 11.17 0.45
CA LEU A 17 -5.06 11.44 -0.97
C LEU A 17 -4.43 10.35 -1.86
N ARG A 18 -3.18 9.95 -1.59
CA ARG A 18 -2.53 8.89 -2.35
C ARG A 18 -3.24 7.54 -2.18
N VAL A 19 -3.60 7.18 -0.96
CA VAL A 19 -4.36 5.95 -0.67
C VAL A 19 -5.72 5.97 -1.38
N SER A 20 -6.43 7.09 -1.41
CA SER A 20 -7.72 7.22 -2.12
C SER A 20 -7.58 7.00 -3.63
N ILE A 21 -6.55 7.57 -4.26
CA ILE A 21 -6.27 7.39 -5.68
C ILE A 21 -5.89 5.92 -5.97
N LEU A 22 -5.02 5.33 -5.14
CA LEU A 22 -4.65 3.92 -5.27
C LEU A 22 -5.87 3.00 -5.14
N ALA A 23 -6.74 3.23 -4.16
CA ALA A 23 -7.98 2.48 -3.98
C ALA A 23 -8.87 2.54 -5.23
N GLY A 24 -9.02 3.73 -5.82
CA GLY A 24 -9.77 3.91 -7.08
C GLY A 24 -9.14 3.19 -8.27
N VAL A 25 -7.81 3.15 -8.37
CA VAL A 25 -7.08 2.40 -9.40
C VAL A 25 -7.27 0.91 -9.20
N ILE A 26 -7.11 0.40 -7.97
CA ILE A 26 -7.34 -1.01 -7.62
C ILE A 26 -8.78 -1.41 -7.95
N ALA A 27 -9.78 -0.59 -7.62
CA ALA A 27 -11.17 -0.85 -7.95
C ALA A 27 -11.41 -1.07 -9.45
N LYS A 28 -10.75 -0.26 -10.29
CA LYS A 28 -10.81 -0.43 -11.76
C LYS A 28 -10.15 -1.72 -12.22
N TRP A 29 -9.01 -2.09 -11.66
CA TRP A 29 -8.33 -3.36 -11.97
C TRP A 29 -9.14 -4.59 -11.53
N LEU A 30 -9.95 -4.44 -10.48
CA LEU A 30 -10.88 -5.46 -9.99
C LEU A 30 -12.20 -5.49 -10.78
N ALA A 31 -12.39 -4.59 -11.77
CA ALA A 31 -13.64 -4.40 -12.49
C ALA A 31 -14.85 -4.23 -11.56
N MET A 32 -14.69 -3.49 -10.46
CA MET A 32 -15.77 -3.19 -9.52
C MET A 32 -16.88 -2.38 -10.21
N PRO A 33 -18.14 -2.50 -9.75
CA PRO A 33 -19.24 -1.70 -10.27
C PRO A 33 -18.90 -0.20 -10.22
N PRO A 34 -19.07 0.55 -11.32
CA PRO A 34 -18.68 1.97 -11.37
C PRO A 34 -19.30 2.83 -10.27
N GLU A 35 -20.51 2.48 -9.84
CA GLU A 35 -21.26 3.17 -8.78
C GLU A 35 -20.60 3.01 -7.38
N THR A 36 -19.80 1.97 -7.17
CA THR A 36 -19.11 1.74 -5.88
C THR A 36 -17.76 2.43 -5.78
N ILE A 37 -17.16 2.81 -6.91
CA ILE A 37 -15.83 3.41 -6.97
C ILE A 37 -15.74 4.74 -6.22
N PRO A 38 -16.69 5.69 -6.34
CA PRO A 38 -16.64 6.94 -5.57
C PRO A 38 -16.63 6.72 -4.06
N ASP A 39 -17.43 5.78 -3.57
CA ASP A 39 -17.48 5.43 -2.14
C ASP A 39 -16.15 4.85 -1.67
N LEU A 40 -15.53 3.98 -2.47
CA LEU A 40 -14.22 3.40 -2.13
C LEU A 40 -13.09 4.44 -2.14
N ILE A 41 -13.10 5.37 -3.10
CA ILE A 41 -12.16 6.50 -3.13
C ILE A 41 -12.32 7.35 -1.86
N LEU A 42 -13.57 7.65 -1.47
CA LEU A 42 -13.86 8.40 -0.27
C LEU A 42 -13.46 7.62 0.99
N ALA A 43 -13.65 6.30 1.02
CA ALA A 43 -13.20 5.43 2.10
C ALA A 43 -11.66 5.50 2.24
N GLY A 44 -10.92 5.47 1.13
CA GLY A 44 -9.46 5.63 1.13
C GLY A 44 -9.02 7.02 1.62
N PHE A 45 -9.77 8.07 1.31
CA PHE A 45 -9.46 9.41 1.79
C PHE A 45 -9.74 9.58 3.29
N LEU A 46 -10.74 8.90 3.82
CA LEU A 46 -11.21 9.04 5.20
C LEU A 46 -10.72 7.91 6.13
N HIS A 47 -9.97 6.92 5.64
CA HIS A 47 -9.58 5.75 6.46
C HIS A 47 -8.86 6.13 7.76
N ASP A 48 -8.08 7.20 7.71
CA ASP A 48 -7.25 7.71 8.80
C ASP A 48 -7.85 8.92 9.54
N ILE A 49 -9.14 9.25 9.31
CA ILE A 49 -9.78 10.44 9.89
C ILE A 49 -9.70 10.46 11.43
N GLY A 50 -9.65 9.31 12.07
CA GLY A 50 -9.50 9.19 13.52
C GLY A 50 -8.18 9.75 14.05
N LYS A 51 -7.14 9.84 13.23
CA LYS A 51 -5.86 10.48 13.58
C LYS A 51 -6.03 11.99 13.85
N SER A 52 -7.16 12.59 13.48
CA SER A 52 -7.49 13.97 13.84
C SER A 52 -7.59 14.19 15.37
N LYS A 53 -7.75 13.11 16.14
CA LYS A 53 -7.75 13.14 17.61
C LYS A 53 -6.36 12.92 18.22
N PHE A 54 -5.35 12.68 17.43
CA PHE A 54 -4.00 12.43 17.94
C PHE A 54 -3.34 13.70 18.48
N ASP A 55 -2.51 13.52 19.49
CA ASP A 55 -1.43 14.46 19.77
C ASP A 55 -0.50 14.53 18.55
N THR A 56 -0.08 15.74 18.16
CA THR A 56 0.79 15.99 16.99
C THR A 56 2.05 15.10 16.96
N ARG A 57 2.50 14.66 18.14
CA ARG A 57 3.66 13.73 18.28
C ARG A 57 3.43 12.33 17.69
N LEU A 58 2.17 11.90 17.54
CA LEU A 58 1.83 10.55 17.03
C LEU A 58 1.47 10.55 15.54
N ILE A 59 1.16 11.71 14.96
CA ILE A 59 0.56 11.81 13.63
C ILE A 59 1.44 11.16 12.55
N GLU A 60 2.75 11.40 12.60
CA GLU A 60 3.69 10.97 11.56
C GLU A 60 4.46 9.69 11.92
N LYS A 61 4.26 9.15 13.13
CA LYS A 61 4.98 7.96 13.57
C LYS A 61 4.44 6.69 12.92
N ARG A 62 5.35 5.81 12.57
CA ARG A 62 4.99 4.47 12.10
C ARG A 62 4.63 3.56 13.26
N ILE A 63 3.63 2.71 13.05
CA ILE A 63 3.15 1.75 14.05
C ILE A 63 4.25 0.82 14.58
N ASP A 64 5.18 0.38 13.72
CA ASP A 64 6.28 -0.51 14.08
C ASP A 64 7.32 0.13 15.03
N THR A 65 7.31 1.45 15.17
CA THR A 65 8.15 2.19 16.09
C THR A 65 7.49 2.47 17.45
N LEU A 66 6.16 2.27 17.55
CA LEU A 66 5.37 2.60 18.73
C LEU A 66 5.34 1.44 19.74
N LYS A 67 5.25 1.78 21.04
CA LYS A 67 5.15 0.81 22.14
C LYS A 67 4.29 1.36 23.28
N GLY A 68 3.71 0.44 24.07
CA GLY A 68 2.93 0.79 25.27
C GLY A 68 1.78 1.74 24.94
N ALA A 69 1.61 2.78 25.76
CA ALA A 69 0.49 3.73 25.63
C ALA A 69 0.43 4.44 24.27
N ASP A 70 1.58 4.72 23.62
CA ASP A 70 1.61 5.33 22.30
C ASP A 70 1.06 4.39 21.22
N LEU A 71 1.35 3.09 21.32
CA LEU A 71 0.78 2.08 20.42
C LEU A 71 -0.73 1.92 20.63
N GLU A 72 -1.19 1.87 21.89
CA GLU A 72 -2.61 1.78 22.21
C GLU A 72 -3.37 3.03 21.69
N ALA A 73 -2.84 4.22 21.92
CA ALA A 73 -3.40 5.44 21.39
C ALA A 73 -3.43 5.46 19.86
N TYR A 74 -2.38 4.94 19.21
CA TYR A 74 -2.36 4.83 17.76
C TYR A 74 -3.45 3.87 17.26
N MET A 75 -3.59 2.69 17.87
CA MET A 75 -4.61 1.72 17.46
C MET A 75 -6.03 2.26 17.60
N GLN A 76 -6.26 3.17 18.58
CA GLN A 76 -7.57 3.76 18.84
C GLN A 76 -8.11 4.58 17.66
N HIS A 77 -7.24 5.10 16.73
CA HIS A 77 -7.72 5.90 15.60
C HIS A 77 -8.72 5.18 14.70
N THR A 78 -8.65 3.85 14.61
CA THR A 78 -9.59 3.06 13.81
C THR A 78 -11.01 3.12 14.37
N MET A 79 -11.14 3.03 15.69
CA MET A 79 -12.41 3.17 16.40
C MET A 79 -12.92 4.61 16.36
N ASP A 80 -12.03 5.57 16.60
CA ASP A 80 -12.35 7.00 16.53
C ASP A 80 -12.78 7.41 15.12
N GLY A 81 -12.15 6.89 14.08
CA GLY A 81 -12.52 7.11 12.69
C GLY A 81 -13.94 6.62 12.39
N ASN A 82 -14.24 5.38 12.76
CA ASN A 82 -15.59 4.83 12.63
C ASN A 82 -16.63 5.66 13.39
N HIS A 83 -16.31 6.10 14.60
CA HIS A 83 -17.21 6.91 15.42
C HIS A 83 -17.50 8.28 14.77
N ILE A 84 -16.46 9.00 14.33
CA ILE A 84 -16.59 10.30 13.64
C ILE A 84 -17.48 10.17 12.41
N LEU A 85 -17.25 9.14 11.59
CA LEU A 85 -18.03 8.91 10.37
C LEU A 85 -19.47 8.48 10.66
N SER A 86 -19.70 7.76 11.75
CA SER A 86 -21.05 7.34 12.18
C SER A 86 -21.87 8.51 12.72
N GLU A 87 -21.27 9.41 13.48
CA GLU A 87 -21.97 10.60 13.99
C GLU A 87 -22.44 11.54 12.89
N SER A 88 -21.70 11.61 11.76
CA SER A 88 -22.11 12.46 10.63
C SER A 88 -23.37 11.98 9.92
N GLY A 89 -23.72 10.68 10.04
CA GLY A 89 -24.91 10.08 9.46
C GLY A 89 -24.93 9.98 7.92
N SER A 90 -23.90 10.48 7.22
CA SER A 90 -23.91 10.68 5.77
C SER A 90 -23.10 9.65 4.97
N PHE A 91 -22.35 8.77 5.65
CA PHE A 91 -21.44 7.82 5.00
C PHE A 91 -22.01 6.40 4.99
N SER A 92 -21.71 5.65 3.91
CA SER A 92 -22.07 4.23 3.80
C SER A 92 -21.33 3.38 4.86
N ASP A 93 -21.87 2.21 5.15
CA ASP A 93 -21.24 1.28 6.09
C ASP A 93 -19.86 0.81 5.57
N GLY A 94 -19.69 0.71 4.26
CA GLY A 94 -18.39 0.40 3.65
C GLY A 94 -17.30 1.41 4.01
N ILE A 95 -17.61 2.72 4.01
CA ILE A 95 -16.67 3.79 4.38
C ILE A 95 -16.32 3.70 5.87
N LYS A 96 -17.33 3.53 6.73
CA LYS A 96 -17.14 3.42 8.19
C LYS A 96 -16.32 2.17 8.56
N LEU A 97 -16.63 1.03 7.94
CA LEU A 97 -15.90 -0.22 8.15
C LEU A 97 -14.48 -0.15 7.60
N ALA A 98 -14.25 0.56 6.51
CA ALA A 98 -12.91 0.79 6.00
C ALA A 98 -12.04 1.54 7.01
N ALA A 99 -12.53 2.62 7.59
CA ALA A 99 -11.83 3.34 8.65
C ALA A 99 -11.54 2.46 9.87
N MET A 100 -12.48 1.59 10.24
CA MET A 100 -12.35 0.71 11.40
C MET A 100 -11.41 -0.47 11.17
N GLN A 101 -11.38 -1.04 9.95
CA GLN A 101 -10.79 -2.36 9.69
C GLN A 101 -9.54 -2.34 8.79
N HIS A 102 -9.03 -1.19 8.33
CA HIS A 102 -7.91 -1.16 7.39
C HIS A 102 -6.58 -1.69 7.97
N HIS A 103 -6.49 -1.80 9.29
CA HIS A 103 -5.39 -2.45 9.98
C HIS A 103 -5.64 -3.91 10.38
N GLU A 104 -6.82 -4.46 10.10
CA GLU A 104 -7.04 -5.90 10.24
C GLU A 104 -6.19 -6.69 9.23
N ARG A 105 -6.03 -7.99 9.47
CA ARG A 105 -5.33 -8.90 8.57
C ARG A 105 -6.13 -10.19 8.47
N LEU A 106 -6.16 -10.83 7.29
CA LEU A 106 -6.98 -12.01 7.06
C LEU A 106 -6.68 -13.19 8.00
N ASP A 107 -5.45 -13.24 8.54
CA ASP A 107 -5.03 -14.23 9.53
C ASP A 107 -5.39 -13.88 10.98
N GLY A 108 -6.02 -12.72 11.22
CA GLY A 108 -6.38 -12.24 12.54
C GLY A 108 -5.23 -11.58 13.32
N SER A 109 -4.10 -11.33 12.68
CA SER A 109 -2.96 -10.66 13.32
C SER A 109 -3.09 -9.14 13.38
N GLY A 110 -4.18 -8.58 12.83
CA GLY A 110 -4.45 -7.15 12.78
C GLY A 110 -5.17 -6.62 14.02
N PHE A 111 -5.69 -5.40 13.92
CA PHE A 111 -6.45 -4.71 14.96
C PHE A 111 -7.58 -3.87 14.33
N PRO A 112 -8.62 -3.45 15.08
CA PRO A 112 -8.76 -3.50 16.54
C PRO A 112 -9.38 -4.80 17.08
N PHE A 113 -10.04 -5.62 16.24
CA PHE A 113 -10.82 -6.77 16.68
C PHE A 113 -10.18 -8.13 16.37
N ASN A 114 -9.04 -8.16 15.68
CA ASN A 114 -8.42 -9.38 15.16
C ASN A 114 -9.38 -10.16 14.23
N SER A 115 -10.17 -9.42 13.45
CA SER A 115 -11.13 -9.97 12.48
C SER A 115 -10.41 -10.81 11.43
N GLN A 116 -11.08 -11.85 10.93
CA GLN A 116 -10.48 -12.80 10.00
C GLN A 116 -11.30 -12.93 8.71
N GLY A 117 -10.64 -13.20 7.63
CA GLY A 117 -11.25 -13.61 6.36
C GLY A 117 -12.42 -12.70 5.96
N SER A 118 -13.63 -13.29 5.85
CA SER A 118 -14.85 -12.60 5.39
C SER A 118 -15.40 -11.54 6.35
N ASP A 119 -14.98 -11.54 7.63
CA ASP A 119 -15.45 -10.56 8.61
C ASP A 119 -14.83 -9.15 8.36
N ILE A 120 -13.80 -9.08 7.52
CA ILE A 120 -13.21 -7.83 7.09
C ILE A 120 -13.91 -7.35 5.82
N HIS A 121 -14.47 -6.15 5.84
CA HIS A 121 -15.19 -5.57 4.71
C HIS A 121 -14.28 -5.41 3.47
N GLU A 122 -14.84 -5.59 2.26
CA GLU A 122 -14.07 -5.52 1.01
C GLU A 122 -13.33 -4.20 0.84
N TYR A 123 -13.95 -3.06 1.18
CA TYR A 123 -13.27 -1.75 1.11
C TYR A 123 -12.04 -1.70 2.03
N ALA A 124 -12.15 -2.23 3.24
CA ALA A 124 -11.00 -2.31 4.15
C ALA A 124 -9.86 -3.14 3.57
N ARG A 125 -10.18 -4.29 2.92
CA ARG A 125 -9.17 -5.14 2.28
C ARG A 125 -8.47 -4.46 1.10
N ILE A 126 -9.19 -3.64 0.32
CA ILE A 126 -8.60 -2.86 -0.78
C ILE A 126 -7.70 -1.75 -0.23
N ILE A 127 -8.21 -0.99 0.76
CA ILE A 127 -7.46 0.10 1.38
C ILE A 127 -6.20 -0.42 2.08
N MET A 128 -6.27 -1.59 2.71
CA MET A 128 -5.11 -2.28 3.30
C MET A 128 -3.94 -2.45 2.32
N VAL A 129 -4.22 -2.85 1.08
CA VAL A 129 -3.18 -3.00 0.04
C VAL A 129 -2.63 -1.63 -0.38
N ALA A 130 -3.52 -0.65 -0.59
CA ALA A 130 -3.13 0.72 -0.96
C ALA A 130 -2.30 1.40 0.14
N ASP A 131 -2.70 1.25 1.40
CA ASP A 131 -2.03 1.79 2.57
C ASP A 131 -0.64 1.20 2.77
N ILE A 132 -0.49 -0.13 2.65
CA ILE A 132 0.81 -0.81 2.73
C ILE A 132 1.75 -0.28 1.64
N TYR A 133 1.27 -0.15 0.39
CA TYR A 133 2.08 0.37 -0.70
C TYR A 133 2.55 1.80 -0.43
N ASP A 134 1.64 2.69 -0.03
CA ASP A 134 1.98 4.08 0.26
C ASP A 134 2.93 4.21 1.45
N ASN A 135 2.70 3.46 2.51
CA ASN A 135 3.54 3.47 3.71
C ASN A 135 4.99 3.04 3.45
N ILE A 136 5.21 2.13 2.50
CA ILE A 136 6.56 1.65 2.15
C ILE A 136 7.26 2.62 1.21
N THR A 137 6.53 3.24 0.27
CA THR A 137 7.08 4.05 -0.80
C THR A 137 7.19 5.54 -0.48
N THR A 138 6.66 5.98 0.67
CA THR A 138 6.68 7.38 1.11
C THR A 138 7.67 7.57 2.25
N GLU A 139 8.47 8.64 2.19
CA GLU A 139 9.35 9.05 3.27
C GLU A 139 8.55 9.61 4.44
N ARG A 140 8.90 9.21 5.66
CA ARG A 140 8.33 9.71 6.90
C ARG A 140 9.41 9.90 7.94
N GLU A 141 9.13 10.67 8.99
CA GLU A 141 10.09 10.93 10.07
C GLU A 141 10.65 9.61 10.64
N GLY A 142 11.98 9.51 10.62
CA GLY A 142 12.70 8.32 11.11
C GLY A 142 12.68 7.10 10.18
N CYS A 143 12.07 7.20 8.99
CA CYS A 143 11.97 6.09 8.03
C CYS A 143 12.33 6.52 6.62
N VAL A 144 13.39 5.95 6.08
CA VAL A 144 13.74 6.14 4.67
C VAL A 144 12.72 5.40 3.81
N LYS A 145 12.16 6.08 2.81
CA LYS A 145 11.30 5.43 1.80
C LYS A 145 12.05 4.30 1.13
N LYS A 146 11.33 3.23 0.86
CA LYS A 146 11.80 2.12 0.05
C LYS A 146 11.32 2.25 -1.38
N THR A 147 11.83 1.41 -2.26
CA THR A 147 11.41 1.40 -3.66
C THR A 147 10.01 0.80 -3.81
N PRO A 148 9.29 1.11 -4.91
CA PRO A 148 8.05 0.41 -5.25
C PRO A 148 8.22 -1.11 -5.36
N PHE A 149 9.39 -1.57 -5.76
CA PHE A 149 9.73 -3.00 -5.86
C PHE A 149 9.73 -3.67 -4.47
N ASP A 150 10.21 -2.98 -3.43
CA ASP A 150 10.13 -3.44 -2.05
C ASP A 150 8.68 -3.55 -1.57
N ALA A 151 7.82 -2.58 -1.96
CA ALA A 151 6.40 -2.62 -1.63
C ALA A 151 5.68 -3.78 -2.32
N LEU A 152 5.94 -4.00 -3.62
CA LEU A 152 5.38 -5.15 -4.34
C LEU A 152 5.83 -6.48 -3.74
N ASN A 153 7.10 -6.60 -3.34
CA ASN A 153 7.60 -7.79 -2.67
C ASN A 153 6.90 -8.06 -1.35
N GLN A 154 6.71 -7.03 -0.52
CA GLN A 154 5.99 -7.17 0.75
C GLN A 154 4.55 -7.61 0.54
N ILE A 155 3.83 -7.00 -0.41
CA ILE A 155 2.46 -7.37 -0.74
C ILE A 155 2.39 -8.81 -1.26
N ALA A 156 3.34 -9.22 -2.12
CA ALA A 156 3.41 -10.56 -2.65
C ALA A 156 3.68 -11.62 -1.57
N GLN A 157 4.47 -11.30 -0.55
CA GLN A 157 4.71 -12.19 0.59
C GLN A 157 3.50 -12.31 1.50
N ASP A 158 2.82 -11.19 1.78
CA ASP A 158 1.69 -11.15 2.71
C ASP A 158 0.36 -11.65 2.10
N MET A 159 0.24 -11.72 0.76
CA MET A 159 -1.01 -12.08 0.08
C MET A 159 -1.49 -13.52 0.36
N TYR A 160 -0.62 -14.41 0.83
CA TYR A 160 -1.00 -15.80 1.11
C TYR A 160 -1.55 -16.00 2.54
N THR A 161 -1.38 -15.01 3.41
CA THR A 161 -1.78 -15.11 4.81
C THR A 161 -2.56 -13.91 5.31
N LYS A 162 -2.06 -12.70 5.04
CA LYS A 162 -2.55 -11.46 5.66
C LYS A 162 -3.43 -10.62 4.74
N LEU A 163 -3.21 -10.70 3.43
CA LEU A 163 -3.90 -9.88 2.43
C LEU A 163 -4.80 -10.75 1.54
N ASP A 164 -5.78 -10.13 0.89
CA ASP A 164 -6.69 -10.85 -0.02
C ASP A 164 -6.03 -11.09 -1.38
N PRO A 165 -5.76 -12.36 -1.79
CA PRO A 165 -5.17 -12.66 -3.08
C PRO A 165 -5.98 -12.13 -4.26
N ARG A 166 -7.33 -12.01 -4.12
CA ARG A 166 -8.19 -11.48 -5.19
C ARG A 166 -7.90 -10.02 -5.49
N ILE A 167 -7.35 -9.29 -4.52
CA ILE A 167 -6.94 -7.88 -4.64
C ILE A 167 -5.45 -7.81 -5.02
N CYS A 168 -4.61 -8.59 -4.34
CA CYS A 168 -3.16 -8.53 -4.53
C CYS A 168 -2.73 -8.99 -5.93
N VAL A 169 -3.35 -10.05 -6.48
CA VAL A 169 -2.97 -10.58 -7.80
C VAL A 169 -3.13 -9.52 -8.91
N PRO A 170 -4.31 -8.91 -9.12
CA PRO A 170 -4.45 -7.83 -10.10
C PRO A 170 -3.52 -6.64 -9.81
N PHE A 171 -3.39 -6.22 -8.54
CA PHE A 171 -2.51 -5.13 -8.17
C PHE A 171 -1.05 -5.38 -8.57
N LEU A 172 -0.51 -6.55 -8.23
CA LEU A 172 0.87 -6.95 -8.55
C LEU A 172 1.07 -7.07 -10.06
N THR A 173 0.12 -7.67 -10.77
CA THR A 173 0.20 -7.86 -12.23
C THR A 173 0.27 -6.51 -12.95
N HIS A 174 -0.69 -5.64 -12.72
CA HIS A 174 -0.74 -4.33 -13.40
C HIS A 174 0.41 -3.39 -12.98
N SER A 175 0.83 -3.45 -11.71
CA SER A 175 1.97 -2.67 -11.27
C SER A 175 3.26 -3.10 -11.97
N ARG A 176 3.50 -4.39 -12.13
CA ARG A 176 4.67 -4.91 -12.86
C ARG A 176 4.67 -4.53 -14.34
N GLU A 177 3.50 -4.63 -14.99
CA GLU A 177 3.35 -4.17 -16.37
C GLU A 177 3.72 -2.69 -16.52
N ALA A 178 3.30 -1.85 -15.56
CA ALA A 178 3.63 -0.43 -15.54
C ALA A 178 5.12 -0.12 -15.36
N PHE A 179 5.89 -1.05 -14.78
CA PHE A 179 7.34 -0.89 -14.63
C PHE A 179 8.16 -1.36 -15.83
N LEU A 180 7.58 -2.06 -16.79
CA LEU A 180 8.29 -2.46 -18.01
C LEU A 180 8.76 -1.22 -18.79
N GLY A 181 10.02 -1.23 -19.22
CA GLY A 181 10.64 -0.10 -19.89
C GLY A 181 11.25 0.96 -18.96
N SER A 182 10.96 0.93 -17.66
CA SER A 182 11.52 1.87 -16.70
C SER A 182 13.05 1.71 -16.56
N SER A 183 13.75 2.83 -16.45
CA SER A 183 15.17 2.86 -16.16
C SER A 183 15.44 2.70 -14.67
N VAL A 184 16.43 1.88 -14.31
CA VAL A 184 16.76 1.57 -12.91
C VAL A 184 18.26 1.67 -12.63
N ILE A 185 18.60 1.94 -11.36
CA ILE A 185 19.96 1.82 -10.84
C ILE A 185 19.97 0.68 -9.83
N LEU A 186 20.91 -0.26 -10.01
CA LEU A 186 21.08 -1.41 -9.12
C LEU A 186 22.04 -1.06 -7.96
N SER A 187 21.96 -1.82 -6.87
CA SER A 187 22.78 -1.62 -5.66
C SER A 187 24.30 -1.74 -5.91
N ASN A 188 24.71 -2.38 -6.99
CA ASN A 188 26.11 -2.44 -7.45
C ASN A 188 26.50 -1.28 -8.38
N GLY A 189 25.63 -0.27 -8.56
CA GLY A 189 25.86 0.92 -9.39
C GLY A 189 25.57 0.75 -10.88
N LEU A 190 25.24 -0.44 -11.36
CA LEU A 190 24.86 -0.67 -12.75
C LEU A 190 23.52 0.01 -13.07
N LYS A 191 23.43 0.60 -14.25
CA LYS A 191 22.19 1.18 -14.78
C LYS A 191 21.61 0.24 -15.83
N GLY A 192 20.30 0.14 -15.88
CA GLY A 192 19.64 -0.71 -16.86
C GLY A 192 18.17 -0.38 -17.03
N THR A 193 17.48 -1.20 -17.82
CA THR A 193 16.06 -1.06 -18.12
C THR A 193 15.35 -2.37 -17.76
N ILE A 194 14.21 -2.28 -17.11
CA ILE A 194 13.35 -3.44 -16.82
C ILE A 194 12.77 -3.95 -18.13
N VAL A 195 13.05 -5.20 -18.46
CA VAL A 195 12.62 -5.80 -19.75
C VAL A 195 11.63 -6.93 -19.59
N HIS A 196 11.61 -7.58 -18.43
CA HIS A 196 10.73 -8.74 -18.21
C HIS A 196 10.58 -9.03 -16.72
N TYR A 197 9.48 -9.69 -16.37
CA TYR A 197 9.29 -10.36 -15.08
C TYR A 197 9.15 -11.86 -15.33
N PRO A 198 9.95 -12.71 -14.66
CA PRO A 198 9.75 -14.15 -14.70
C PRO A 198 8.36 -14.56 -14.18
N GLU A 199 7.96 -15.79 -14.44
CA GLU A 199 6.71 -16.34 -13.91
C GLU A 199 6.70 -16.31 -12.37
N GLY A 200 5.52 -16.08 -11.81
CA GLY A 200 5.31 -16.00 -10.37
C GLY A 200 5.26 -14.56 -9.83
N LEU A 201 4.27 -14.31 -8.97
CA LEU A 201 4.01 -12.97 -8.43
C LEU A 201 5.08 -12.46 -7.45
N ASN A 202 5.95 -13.33 -6.95
CA ASN A 202 7.08 -12.98 -6.08
C ASN A 202 8.38 -12.75 -6.86
N SER A 203 8.39 -12.93 -8.19
CA SER A 203 9.61 -12.82 -8.99
C SER A 203 10.09 -11.36 -9.08
N GLN A 204 11.41 -11.19 -9.04
CA GLN A 204 12.07 -9.92 -9.28
C GLN A 204 12.23 -9.68 -10.79
N PRO A 205 12.34 -8.41 -11.23
CA PRO A 205 12.49 -8.11 -12.64
C PRO A 205 13.84 -8.56 -13.21
N MET A 206 13.83 -8.78 -14.53
CA MET A 206 15.03 -8.90 -15.34
C MET A 206 15.41 -7.52 -15.88
N VAL A 207 16.66 -7.12 -15.68
CA VAL A 207 17.18 -5.80 -16.03
C VAL A 207 18.22 -5.93 -17.13
N ARG A 208 17.98 -5.27 -18.26
CA ARG A 208 18.94 -5.17 -19.36
C ARG A 208 19.95 -4.07 -19.07
N ILE A 209 21.22 -4.44 -18.94
CA ILE A 209 22.34 -3.52 -18.66
C ILE A 209 23.01 -3.06 -19.96
N SER A 210 23.11 -3.93 -20.98
CA SER A 210 23.62 -3.62 -22.31
C SER A 210 22.88 -4.44 -23.37
N GLN A 211 23.29 -4.31 -24.66
CA GLN A 211 22.63 -5.07 -25.74
C GLN A 211 22.60 -6.58 -25.49
N ASP A 212 23.66 -7.14 -24.91
CA ASP A 212 23.85 -8.57 -24.73
C ASP A 212 23.79 -9.04 -23.27
N VAL A 213 23.56 -8.12 -22.31
CA VAL A 213 23.60 -8.45 -20.88
C VAL A 213 22.27 -8.14 -20.23
N VAL A 214 21.61 -9.20 -19.74
CA VAL A 214 20.41 -9.14 -18.91
C VAL A 214 20.72 -9.77 -17.55
N VAL A 215 20.42 -9.05 -16.49
CA VAL A 215 20.58 -9.50 -15.11
C VAL A 215 19.23 -9.98 -14.60
N ASN A 216 19.14 -11.23 -14.16
CA ASN A 216 17.96 -11.77 -13.45
C ASN A 216 18.13 -11.53 -11.95
N LEU A 217 17.29 -10.64 -11.38
CA LEU A 217 17.38 -10.29 -9.95
C LEU A 217 16.83 -11.39 -9.03
N ASP A 218 16.06 -12.35 -9.55
CA ASP A 218 15.67 -13.53 -8.77
C ASP A 218 16.86 -14.46 -8.49
N GLU A 219 17.80 -14.54 -9.42
CA GLU A 219 19.00 -15.36 -9.28
C GLU A 219 20.11 -14.63 -8.51
N GLN A 220 20.17 -13.31 -8.66
CA GLN A 220 21.17 -12.45 -8.02
C GLN A 220 20.60 -11.71 -6.80
N LYS A 221 20.19 -12.44 -5.78
CA LYS A 221 19.50 -11.92 -4.58
C LYS A 221 20.29 -10.88 -3.77
N ASN A 222 21.58 -10.74 -4.01
CA ASN A 222 22.44 -9.71 -3.42
C ASN A 222 22.40 -8.38 -4.17
N ILE A 223 21.71 -8.32 -5.32
CA ILE A 223 21.52 -7.11 -6.12
C ILE A 223 20.06 -6.69 -6.04
N THR A 224 19.83 -5.43 -5.69
CA THR A 224 18.50 -4.83 -5.59
C THR A 224 18.41 -3.57 -6.43
N ILE A 225 17.20 -3.13 -6.75
CA ILE A 225 16.95 -1.84 -7.37
C ILE A 225 16.96 -0.78 -6.25
N VAL A 226 17.80 0.25 -6.40
CA VAL A 226 17.92 1.35 -5.41
C VAL A 226 17.29 2.65 -5.90
N GLU A 227 17.23 2.85 -7.22
CA GLU A 227 16.57 4.00 -7.84
C GLU A 227 15.84 3.54 -9.12
N TYR A 228 14.76 4.26 -9.46
CA TYR A 228 14.06 4.05 -10.72
C TYR A 228 13.55 5.38 -11.29
N ASN A 229 13.46 5.42 -12.63
CA ASN A 229 12.78 6.47 -13.37
C ASN A 229 11.75 5.81 -14.28
N PRO A 230 10.47 6.24 -14.24
CA PRO A 230 9.42 5.71 -15.09
C PRO A 230 9.78 5.83 -16.57
N ALA A 231 9.21 4.94 -17.39
CA ALA A 231 9.34 4.95 -18.84
C ALA A 231 8.55 6.10 -19.48
#